data_7333ee8f9a3f64727d087e84df62b2e8
#
_entry.id   7333ee8f9a3f64727d087e84df62b2e8
#
_cell.length_a   1.000
_cell.length_b   1.000
_cell.length_c   1.000
_cell.angle_alpha   90.00
_cell.angle_beta   90.00
_cell.angle_gamma   90.00
#
_symmetry.space_group_name_H-M   'P 1'
#
loop_
_entity.id
_entity.type
_entity.pdbx_description
1 polymer ?
#
loop_
_entity_poly.entity_id
_entity_poly.type
_entity_poly.pdbx_seq_one_letter_code
_entity_poly.pdbx_strand_id
1 'polypeptide(L)'
;MIVPVLFLAAIWSSTVKPVQSVAKPPEDWTAYGKDDKAERFVTAAQITPGNVSKLRPIWTFHTHDLSDGVNKPYSAFECTPIFAGDTLYVVSPFNRVFALDPDSGKLKWSFDPQIYKLKPVATEAFACRGVTAWKNPETGEETIFLATYDSRLIALDGKTGKPIRRFGDLGTVNLKKGVGTRYLHDYHETSAPCVVGNLVVMGSSIVDNVAVDMPSGLVRAYNAATGKLVWTWDPLAHFPPLPKPTNKKDAEYLRGAKTGAGNAWATIGADPGRGLVFVPTGSSSPDFFGGYRPGDDKDADSIVCLNARTGKKVWSFQTVHHDVWDYDVPAEPIICNIAGIPVVVAMTKMGFIFVLNELTGKPLLPVREEKVPTDGVPGEDLSSTQPFPILPKPLVQTHFQPWALTEKYKKFIAGRAEGKRTGGIFTPIGFNGTIVLPGGLGGCNWSGGSYNPLTDTLFVNTNSIANIITMVKRSDESHFYSIFDQIGAPYGVNWRSFDAPDQIPANAPPWGVMHAINLKTGIVRWEKPLGQMPQFYDVTGSEQWGATNLGGSFCTSTGL
;
A
#
# COMPACT_ATOMS: atom_id res chain seq x y z
N MET A 1 -15.91 -42.19 31.57
CA MET A 1 -16.39 -43.08 30.50
C MET A 1 -16.23 -42.31 29.21
N ILE A 2 -15.13 -42.57 28.48
CA ILE A 2 -14.74 -41.86 27.23
C ILE A 2 -15.22 -42.74 26.08
N VAL A 3 -16.10 -42.24 25.25
CA VAL A 3 -16.56 -42.91 24.03
C VAL A 3 -15.72 -42.42 22.86
N PRO A 4 -15.01 -43.22 22.11
CA PRO A 4 -14.30 -42.81 20.92
C PRO A 4 -15.26 -42.77 19.73
N VAL A 5 -15.35 -41.63 19.06
CA VAL A 5 -16.03 -41.48 17.77
C VAL A 5 -15.04 -41.89 16.67
N LEU A 6 -15.34 -43.01 16.03
CA LEU A 6 -14.66 -43.46 14.81
C LEU A 6 -15.10 -42.62 13.62
N PHE A 7 -14.20 -41.86 13.01
CA PHE A 7 -14.38 -41.29 11.69
C PHE A 7 -14.08 -42.34 10.61
N LEU A 8 -15.10 -42.80 9.91
CA LEU A 8 -14.95 -43.57 8.67
C LEU A 8 -14.56 -42.59 7.54
N ALA A 9 -13.30 -42.67 7.11
CA ALA A 9 -12.84 -42.04 5.90
C ALA A 9 -13.34 -42.81 4.68
N ALA A 10 -14.38 -42.32 4.02
CA ALA A 10 -14.78 -42.82 2.70
C ALA A 10 -13.77 -42.34 1.64
N ILE A 11 -12.91 -43.24 1.16
CA ILE A 11 -12.01 -43.03 0.03
C ILE A 11 -12.87 -43.02 -1.24
N TRP A 12 -13.22 -41.83 -1.74
CA TRP A 12 -13.78 -41.66 -3.07
C TRP A 12 -12.62 -41.63 -4.06
N SER A 13 -12.34 -42.78 -4.67
CA SER A 13 -11.52 -42.87 -5.88
C SER A 13 -12.34 -42.38 -7.08
N SER A 14 -12.39 -41.07 -7.29
CA SER A 14 -12.85 -40.53 -8.57
C SER A 14 -11.65 -40.48 -9.51
N THR A 15 -11.67 -41.28 -10.55
CA THR A 15 -10.77 -41.16 -11.72
C THR A 15 -11.00 -39.78 -12.36
N VAL A 16 -10.19 -38.80 -11.98
CA VAL A 16 -10.14 -37.50 -12.63
C VAL A 16 -9.64 -37.73 -14.05
N LYS A 17 -10.50 -37.54 -15.05
CA LYS A 17 -10.07 -37.50 -16.45
C LYS A 17 -9.00 -36.41 -16.57
N PRO A 18 -7.91 -36.63 -17.35
CA PRO A 18 -6.93 -35.58 -17.55
C PRO A 18 -7.63 -34.34 -18.12
N VAL A 19 -7.47 -33.23 -17.41
CA VAL A 19 -7.95 -31.93 -17.86
C VAL A 19 -7.28 -31.66 -19.21
N GLN A 20 -8.06 -31.39 -20.24
CA GLN A 20 -7.51 -30.89 -21.50
C GLN A 20 -6.60 -29.72 -21.21
N SER A 21 -5.42 -29.68 -21.80
CA SER A 21 -4.45 -28.60 -21.64
C SER A 21 -5.17 -27.26 -21.73
N VAL A 22 -5.18 -26.52 -20.61
CA VAL A 22 -5.73 -25.16 -20.60
C VAL A 22 -4.93 -24.38 -21.62
N ALA A 23 -5.60 -23.82 -22.61
CA ALA A 23 -4.95 -22.98 -23.59
C ALA A 23 -4.15 -21.90 -22.85
N LYS A 24 -2.88 -21.74 -23.21
CA LYS A 24 -1.97 -20.76 -22.61
C LYS A 24 -2.68 -19.40 -22.57
N PRO A 25 -2.68 -18.69 -21.45
CA PRO A 25 -3.29 -17.37 -21.40
C PRO A 25 -2.64 -16.48 -22.45
N PRO A 26 -3.41 -15.65 -23.17
CA PRO A 26 -2.89 -14.83 -24.25
C PRO A 26 -1.93 -13.73 -23.80
N GLU A 27 -1.85 -13.46 -22.50
CA GLU A 27 -1.06 -12.38 -21.93
C GLU A 27 -0.33 -12.83 -20.66
N ASP A 28 0.94 -12.45 -20.56
CA ASP A 28 1.69 -12.57 -19.31
C ASP A 28 1.19 -11.55 -18.28
N TRP A 29 1.43 -11.84 -17.00
CA TRP A 29 1.22 -10.95 -15.86
C TRP A 29 2.58 -10.74 -15.20
N THR A 30 3.37 -9.78 -15.70
CA THR A 30 4.80 -9.68 -15.39
C THR A 30 5.13 -8.81 -14.19
N ALA A 31 4.18 -8.02 -13.68
CA ALA A 31 4.36 -7.10 -12.56
C ALA A 31 3.17 -7.15 -11.60
N TYR A 32 3.28 -6.49 -10.45
CA TYR A 32 2.26 -6.43 -9.42
C TYR A 32 0.88 -6.02 -9.97
N GLY A 33 0.83 -4.98 -10.78
CA GLY A 33 -0.38 -4.46 -11.43
C GLY A 33 -0.73 -5.12 -12.77
N LYS A 34 -0.21 -6.28 -13.11
CA LYS A 34 -0.17 -6.99 -14.38
C LYS A 34 1.04 -6.57 -15.24
N ASP A 35 1.19 -5.31 -15.48
CA ASP A 35 2.28 -4.63 -16.18
C ASP A 35 2.55 -3.28 -15.50
N ASP A 36 3.42 -2.47 -16.06
CA ASP A 36 3.81 -1.18 -15.48
C ASP A 36 2.67 -0.14 -15.44
N LYS A 37 1.57 -0.36 -16.17
CA LYS A 37 0.40 0.53 -16.20
C LYS A 37 -0.64 0.25 -15.13
N ALA A 38 -0.55 -0.91 -14.50
CA ALA A 38 -1.39 -1.30 -13.37
C ALA A 38 -2.91 -1.30 -13.63
N GLU A 39 -3.35 -1.51 -14.88
CA GLU A 39 -4.78 -1.59 -15.17
C GLU A 39 -5.43 -2.83 -14.57
N ARG A 40 -4.66 -3.91 -14.31
CA ARG A 40 -5.14 -5.20 -13.79
C ARG A 40 -6.31 -5.75 -14.61
N PHE A 41 -6.27 -5.51 -15.89
CA PHE A 41 -7.25 -5.99 -16.86
C PHE A 41 -6.68 -7.12 -17.70
N VAL A 42 -7.45 -8.19 -17.90
CA VAL A 42 -7.09 -9.31 -18.77
C VAL A 42 -8.14 -9.54 -19.84
N THR A 43 -7.67 -9.88 -21.05
CA THR A 43 -8.55 -10.21 -22.19
C THR A 43 -9.03 -11.65 -22.15
N ALA A 44 -8.53 -12.48 -21.23
CA ALA A 44 -8.94 -13.87 -21.04
C ALA A 44 -10.47 -13.99 -20.85
N ALA A 45 -11.10 -14.85 -21.65
CA ALA A 45 -12.55 -14.96 -21.75
C ALA A 45 -13.11 -16.34 -21.37
N GLN A 46 -12.28 -17.23 -20.82
CA GLN A 46 -12.71 -18.59 -20.44
C GLN A 46 -13.63 -18.57 -19.22
N ILE A 47 -13.39 -17.63 -18.29
CA ILE A 47 -14.22 -17.44 -17.10
C ILE A 47 -15.19 -16.29 -17.38
N THR A 48 -16.47 -16.55 -17.14
CA THR A 48 -17.57 -15.64 -17.42
C THR A 48 -18.52 -15.55 -16.23
N PRO A 49 -19.40 -14.56 -16.13
CA PRO A 49 -20.45 -14.53 -15.11
C PRO A 49 -21.29 -15.81 -15.06
N GLY A 50 -21.47 -16.48 -16.20
CA GLY A 50 -22.24 -17.71 -16.32
C GLY A 50 -21.54 -18.98 -15.81
N ASN A 51 -20.22 -18.96 -15.63
CA ASN A 51 -19.47 -20.15 -15.20
C ASN A 51 -18.55 -19.93 -13.99
N VAL A 52 -18.36 -18.70 -13.51
CA VAL A 52 -17.48 -18.39 -12.37
C VAL A 52 -17.84 -19.17 -11.10
N SER A 53 -19.13 -19.42 -10.85
CA SER A 53 -19.61 -20.22 -9.72
C SER A 53 -19.22 -21.71 -9.79
N LYS A 54 -18.76 -22.18 -10.95
CA LYS A 54 -18.32 -23.55 -11.21
C LYS A 54 -16.82 -23.74 -10.98
N LEU A 55 -16.07 -22.70 -10.68
CA LEU A 55 -14.64 -22.80 -10.39
C LEU A 55 -14.40 -23.75 -9.22
N ARG A 56 -13.34 -24.56 -9.34
CA ARG A 56 -12.88 -25.48 -8.29
C ARG A 56 -11.37 -25.39 -8.20
N PRO A 57 -10.79 -25.47 -6.98
CA PRO A 57 -9.35 -25.60 -6.83
C PRO A 57 -8.86 -26.88 -7.53
N ILE A 58 -7.80 -26.77 -8.32
CA ILE A 58 -7.14 -27.91 -8.98
C ILE A 58 -5.87 -28.34 -8.24
N TRP A 59 -5.23 -27.42 -7.54
CA TRP A 59 -4.10 -27.64 -6.63
C TRP A 59 -4.01 -26.53 -5.59
N THR A 60 -3.22 -26.77 -4.54
CA THR A 60 -2.90 -25.82 -3.48
C THR A 60 -1.40 -25.90 -3.19
N PHE A 61 -0.73 -24.77 -3.08
CA PHE A 61 0.67 -24.66 -2.68
C PHE A 61 0.77 -23.94 -1.33
N HIS A 62 1.49 -24.55 -0.37
CA HIS A 62 1.71 -23.98 0.96
C HIS A 62 3.14 -23.46 1.08
N THR A 63 3.33 -22.18 1.30
CA THR A 63 4.66 -21.56 1.50
C THR A 63 5.23 -21.87 2.87
N HIS A 64 4.39 -22.17 3.86
CA HIS A 64 4.73 -22.37 5.28
C HIS A 64 5.41 -21.14 5.92
N ASP A 65 5.17 -19.95 5.39
CA ASP A 65 5.84 -18.70 5.77
C ASP A 65 4.88 -17.67 6.40
N LEU A 66 3.84 -18.11 7.07
CA LEU A 66 3.02 -17.24 7.91
C LEU A 66 3.48 -17.27 9.35
N SER A 67 3.28 -16.18 10.06
CA SER A 67 3.44 -16.15 11.52
C SER A 67 2.51 -17.17 12.18
N ASP A 68 3.05 -17.90 13.13
CA ASP A 68 2.29 -18.83 13.98
C ASP A 68 2.02 -18.23 15.37
N GLY A 69 2.39 -16.96 15.57
CA GLY A 69 2.25 -16.22 16.83
C GLY A 69 3.22 -16.65 17.93
N VAL A 70 4.06 -17.66 17.71
CA VAL A 70 4.96 -18.25 18.71
C VAL A 70 6.41 -18.30 18.24
N ASN A 71 6.67 -18.98 17.12
CA ASN A 71 8.03 -19.29 16.65
C ASN A 71 8.47 -18.40 15.49
N LYS A 72 7.53 -17.81 14.77
CA LYS A 72 7.79 -16.98 13.59
C LYS A 72 7.43 -15.52 13.87
N PRO A 73 8.21 -14.56 13.34
CA PRO A 73 7.88 -13.15 13.43
C PRO A 73 6.49 -12.83 12.85
N TYR A 74 5.88 -11.76 13.33
CA TYR A 74 4.61 -11.28 12.80
C TYR A 74 4.72 -11.00 11.30
N SER A 75 3.76 -11.47 10.52
CA SER A 75 3.80 -11.38 9.05
C SER A 75 2.41 -11.23 8.44
N ALA A 76 2.34 -10.52 7.31
CA ALA A 76 1.16 -10.37 6.48
C ALA A 76 1.42 -10.91 5.06
N PHE A 77 0.52 -11.76 4.57
CA PHE A 77 0.64 -12.33 3.22
C PHE A 77 -0.06 -11.40 2.21
N GLU A 78 0.71 -10.53 1.55
CA GLU A 78 0.20 -9.46 0.68
C GLU A 78 0.54 -9.69 -0.80
N CYS A 79 1.10 -10.83 -1.15
CA CYS A 79 1.61 -11.10 -2.49
C CYS A 79 0.51 -11.15 -3.56
N THR A 80 0.71 -10.41 -4.64
CA THR A 80 0.09 -10.70 -5.94
C THR A 80 1.03 -11.60 -6.74
N PRO A 81 0.63 -12.85 -7.05
CA PRO A 81 1.43 -13.73 -7.92
C PRO A 81 1.59 -13.13 -9.31
N ILE A 82 2.74 -13.37 -9.95
CA ILE A 82 2.96 -13.01 -11.35
C ILE A 82 3.12 -14.26 -12.23
N PHE A 83 2.82 -14.11 -13.51
CA PHE A 83 2.97 -15.17 -14.53
C PHE A 83 3.85 -14.65 -15.67
N ALA A 84 4.98 -15.30 -15.87
CA ALA A 84 5.91 -14.98 -16.95
C ALA A 84 6.65 -16.26 -17.40
N GLY A 85 6.93 -16.38 -18.68
CA GLY A 85 7.71 -17.49 -19.24
C GLY A 85 7.22 -18.88 -18.83
N ASP A 86 5.91 -19.15 -18.89
CA ASP A 86 5.27 -20.40 -18.47
C ASP A 86 5.47 -20.76 -16.96
N THR A 87 5.69 -19.76 -16.13
CA THR A 87 5.96 -19.97 -14.71
C THR A 87 5.14 -19.01 -13.84
N LEU A 88 4.51 -19.55 -12.81
CA LEU A 88 3.84 -18.76 -11.78
C LEU A 88 4.84 -18.48 -10.65
N TYR A 89 5.06 -17.21 -10.35
CA TYR A 89 5.94 -16.79 -9.27
C TYR A 89 5.12 -16.25 -8.10
N VAL A 90 5.42 -16.76 -6.91
CA VAL A 90 4.82 -16.35 -5.64
C VAL A 90 5.93 -15.94 -4.70
N VAL A 91 5.73 -14.88 -3.93
CA VAL A 91 6.67 -14.48 -2.88
C VAL A 91 5.97 -14.53 -1.51
N SER A 92 6.67 -15.08 -0.51
CA SER A 92 6.17 -15.11 0.86
C SER A 92 6.45 -13.80 1.61
N PRO A 93 5.82 -13.57 2.77
CA PRO A 93 6.13 -12.42 3.64
C PRO A 93 7.61 -12.30 4.00
N PHE A 94 8.31 -13.44 4.10
CA PHE A 94 9.76 -13.48 4.38
C PHE A 94 10.62 -13.38 3.10
N ASN A 95 10.06 -12.83 2.02
CA ASN A 95 10.72 -12.62 0.73
C ASN A 95 11.24 -13.91 0.06
N ARG A 96 10.75 -15.10 0.44
CA ARG A 96 11.08 -16.33 -0.28
C ARG A 96 10.30 -16.38 -1.59
N VAL A 97 11.01 -16.58 -2.70
CA VAL A 97 10.41 -16.69 -4.03
C VAL A 97 10.22 -18.16 -4.38
N PHE A 98 9.05 -18.50 -4.87
CA PHE A 98 8.68 -19.83 -5.36
C PHE A 98 8.27 -19.73 -6.82
N ALA A 99 8.92 -20.50 -7.68
CA ALA A 99 8.53 -20.68 -9.08
C ALA A 99 7.77 -21.98 -9.22
N LEU A 100 6.54 -21.89 -9.67
CA LEU A 100 5.60 -23.01 -9.75
C LEU A 100 5.21 -23.30 -11.18
N ASP A 101 4.98 -24.55 -11.48
CA ASP A 101 4.27 -24.95 -12.68
C ASP A 101 2.79 -24.56 -12.56
N PRO A 102 2.23 -23.77 -13.48
CA PRO A 102 0.88 -23.23 -13.33
C PRO A 102 -0.22 -24.31 -13.42
N ASP A 103 0.02 -25.40 -14.15
CA ASP A 103 -0.98 -26.45 -14.35
C ASP A 103 -1.07 -27.42 -13.18
N SER A 104 0.06 -27.70 -12.54
CA SER A 104 0.16 -28.73 -11.48
C SER A 104 0.48 -28.18 -10.08
N GLY A 105 0.85 -26.91 -9.94
CA GLY A 105 1.34 -26.33 -8.69
C GLY A 105 2.69 -26.88 -8.22
N LYS A 106 3.38 -27.67 -9.03
CA LYS A 106 4.68 -28.27 -8.66
C LYS A 106 5.77 -27.19 -8.59
N LEU A 107 6.58 -27.26 -7.56
CA LEU A 107 7.74 -26.37 -7.38
C LEU A 107 8.80 -26.67 -8.45
N LYS A 108 9.14 -25.66 -9.27
CA LYS A 108 10.26 -25.69 -10.22
C LYS A 108 11.58 -25.35 -9.50
N TRP A 109 11.56 -24.25 -8.74
CA TRP A 109 12.67 -23.83 -7.88
C TRP A 109 12.18 -22.88 -6.77
N SER A 110 13.01 -22.65 -5.76
CA SER A 110 12.78 -21.61 -4.75
C SER A 110 14.08 -20.90 -4.41
N PHE A 111 13.94 -19.64 -3.98
CA PHE A 111 15.05 -18.82 -3.48
C PHE A 111 14.69 -18.27 -2.10
N ASP A 112 15.61 -18.39 -1.14
CA ASP A 112 15.45 -17.92 0.24
C ASP A 112 16.53 -16.87 0.59
N PRO A 113 16.15 -15.57 0.70
CA PRO A 113 17.07 -14.51 1.13
C PRO A 113 17.35 -14.50 2.62
N GLN A 114 16.74 -15.41 3.41
CA GLN A 114 16.90 -15.62 4.85
C GLN A 114 16.44 -14.44 5.74
N ILE A 115 15.42 -13.72 5.30
CA ILE A 115 14.88 -12.54 6.00
C ILE A 115 14.28 -12.88 7.38
N TYR A 116 13.69 -14.06 7.54
CA TYR A 116 13.07 -14.51 8.79
C TYR A 116 14.01 -14.54 10.01
N LYS A 117 15.33 -14.48 9.78
CA LYS A 117 16.34 -14.35 10.85
C LYS A 117 16.46 -12.96 11.43
N LEU A 118 15.90 -11.95 10.75
CA LEU A 118 15.89 -10.57 11.21
C LEU A 118 14.78 -10.40 12.25
N LYS A 119 15.00 -9.48 13.20
CA LYS A 119 13.92 -9.06 14.10
C LYS A 119 13.20 -7.88 13.44
N PRO A 120 11.87 -7.96 13.21
CA PRO A 120 11.12 -6.82 12.71
C PRO A 120 11.11 -5.70 13.75
N VAL A 121 10.87 -4.48 13.29
CA VAL A 121 10.51 -3.38 14.18
C VAL A 121 9.16 -3.70 14.81
N ALA A 122 8.98 -3.37 16.08
CA ALA A 122 7.82 -3.80 16.88
C ALA A 122 6.45 -3.38 16.31
N THR A 123 6.41 -2.42 15.40
CA THR A 123 5.18 -1.85 14.83
C THR A 123 4.81 -2.39 13.46
N GLU A 124 5.70 -3.12 12.78
CA GLU A 124 5.46 -3.57 11.41
C GLU A 124 5.56 -5.09 11.25
N ALA A 125 4.70 -5.63 10.39
CA ALA A 125 4.75 -7.01 9.97
C ALA A 125 5.76 -7.21 8.84
N PHE A 126 6.39 -8.38 8.76
CA PHE A 126 7.03 -8.78 7.52
C PHE A 126 5.98 -8.91 6.42
N ALA A 127 6.18 -8.20 5.32
CA ALA A 127 5.31 -8.25 4.15
C ALA A 127 6.13 -8.16 2.85
N CYS A 128 5.61 -8.76 1.80
CA CYS A 128 6.15 -8.60 0.45
C CYS A 128 4.99 -8.70 -0.54
N ARG A 129 4.80 -7.64 -1.34
CA ARG A 129 3.66 -7.54 -2.25
C ARG A 129 3.87 -8.22 -3.58
N GLY A 130 5.13 -8.47 -3.97
CA GLY A 130 5.38 -9.17 -5.23
C GLY A 130 6.84 -9.14 -5.69
N VAL A 131 7.04 -9.77 -6.81
CA VAL A 131 8.25 -9.72 -7.63
C VAL A 131 7.87 -9.20 -9.01
N THR A 132 8.86 -8.80 -9.82
CA THR A 132 8.63 -8.33 -11.19
C THR A 132 9.54 -9.07 -12.16
N ALA A 133 8.96 -9.53 -13.26
CA ALA A 133 9.69 -10.20 -14.34
C ALA A 133 10.14 -9.18 -15.39
N TRP A 134 11.38 -9.31 -15.84
CA TRP A 134 11.94 -8.54 -16.93
C TRP A 134 12.66 -9.46 -17.93
N LYS A 135 12.34 -9.30 -19.19
CA LYS A 135 13.03 -10.01 -20.26
C LYS A 135 14.09 -9.09 -20.86
N ASN A 136 15.35 -9.51 -20.76
CA ASN A 136 16.47 -8.76 -21.34
C ASN A 136 16.31 -8.68 -22.86
N PRO A 137 16.17 -7.49 -23.45
CA PRO A 137 15.94 -7.35 -24.90
C PRO A 137 17.14 -7.80 -25.76
N GLU A 138 18.34 -7.83 -25.20
CA GLU A 138 19.56 -8.22 -25.93
C GLU A 138 19.80 -9.73 -25.90
N THR A 139 19.54 -10.38 -24.74
CA THR A 139 19.85 -11.81 -24.55
C THR A 139 18.63 -12.71 -24.56
N GLY A 140 17.41 -12.13 -24.38
CA GLY A 140 16.17 -12.88 -24.20
C GLY A 140 16.06 -13.59 -22.85
N GLU A 141 17.03 -13.42 -21.93
CA GLU A 141 17.01 -14.01 -20.59
C GLU A 141 15.92 -13.34 -19.74
N GLU A 142 15.19 -14.15 -18.98
CA GLU A 142 14.22 -13.69 -18.02
C GLU A 142 14.86 -13.49 -16.65
N THR A 143 14.66 -12.30 -16.09
CA THR A 143 15.12 -11.91 -14.76
C THR A 143 13.92 -11.66 -13.85
N ILE A 144 13.93 -12.22 -12.66
CA ILE A 144 12.95 -11.94 -11.61
C ILE A 144 13.61 -11.01 -10.59
N PHE A 145 13.08 -9.79 -10.48
CA PHE A 145 13.53 -8.81 -9.50
C PHE A 145 12.75 -8.97 -8.20
N LEU A 146 13.48 -9.09 -7.10
CA LEU A 146 12.98 -9.15 -5.74
C LEU A 146 13.55 -7.99 -4.93
N ALA A 147 12.68 -7.22 -4.30
CA ALA A 147 13.06 -6.26 -3.26
C ALA A 147 12.79 -6.88 -1.88
N THR A 148 13.72 -6.69 -0.94
CA THR A 148 13.68 -7.40 0.34
C THR A 148 13.56 -6.48 1.55
N TYR A 149 12.99 -7.01 2.62
CA TYR A 149 12.82 -6.30 3.90
C TYR A 149 14.15 -5.81 4.51
N ASP A 150 15.28 -6.40 4.19
CA ASP A 150 16.61 -5.93 4.58
C ASP A 150 17.25 -4.96 3.55
N SER A 151 16.45 -4.46 2.62
CA SER A 151 16.81 -3.43 1.63
C SER A 151 17.84 -3.88 0.60
N ARG A 152 17.65 -5.07 0.06
CA ARG A 152 18.38 -5.55 -1.13
C ARG A 152 17.46 -5.58 -2.34
N LEU A 153 17.96 -5.15 -3.49
CA LEU A 153 17.38 -5.46 -4.78
C LEU A 153 18.17 -6.63 -5.36
N ILE A 154 17.49 -7.77 -5.55
CA ILE A 154 18.11 -9.02 -6.00
C ILE A 154 17.59 -9.36 -7.40
N ALA A 155 18.48 -9.72 -8.32
CA ALA A 155 18.14 -10.20 -9.65
C ALA A 155 18.33 -11.72 -9.71
N LEU A 156 17.25 -12.46 -9.94
CA LEU A 156 17.25 -13.92 -10.05
C LEU A 156 17.05 -14.34 -11.51
N ASP A 157 17.78 -15.35 -11.94
CA ASP A 157 17.55 -16.02 -13.20
C ASP A 157 16.19 -16.74 -13.18
N GLY A 158 15.29 -16.41 -14.09
CA GLY A 158 13.90 -16.90 -14.11
C GLY A 158 13.80 -18.43 -14.25
N LYS A 159 14.78 -19.08 -14.88
CA LYS A 159 14.78 -20.53 -15.09
C LYS A 159 15.28 -21.31 -13.88
N THR A 160 16.25 -20.75 -13.13
CA THR A 160 16.99 -21.49 -12.11
C THR A 160 16.82 -20.95 -10.69
N GLY A 161 16.31 -19.71 -10.53
CA GLY A 161 16.21 -19.03 -9.24
C GLY A 161 17.55 -18.59 -8.66
N LYS A 162 18.65 -18.72 -9.39
CA LYS A 162 19.98 -18.32 -8.91
C LYS A 162 20.21 -16.84 -9.11
N PRO A 163 20.88 -16.13 -8.16
CA PRO A 163 21.28 -14.74 -8.34
C PRO A 163 22.15 -14.55 -9.59
N ILE A 164 21.81 -13.56 -10.41
CA ILE A 164 22.52 -13.19 -11.63
C ILE A 164 23.79 -12.41 -11.25
N ARG A 165 24.92 -13.09 -11.17
CA ARG A 165 26.19 -12.55 -10.61
C ARG A 165 26.70 -11.25 -11.23
N ARG A 166 26.33 -10.94 -12.49
CA ARG A 166 26.70 -9.67 -13.16
C ARG A 166 25.88 -8.46 -12.68
N PHE A 167 24.77 -8.68 -11.95
CA PHE A 167 23.92 -7.63 -11.42
C PHE A 167 24.43 -7.19 -10.05
N GLY A 168 24.79 -5.91 -9.90
CA GLY A 168 25.30 -5.34 -8.66
C GLY A 168 26.52 -6.11 -8.10
N ASP A 169 26.48 -6.40 -6.81
CA ASP A 169 27.45 -7.27 -6.15
C ASP A 169 26.88 -8.70 -6.07
N LEU A 170 27.40 -9.58 -6.94
CA LEU A 170 27.02 -11.00 -7.00
C LEU A 170 25.51 -11.27 -7.08
N GLY A 171 24.77 -10.46 -7.80
CA GLY A 171 23.33 -10.55 -8.00
C GLY A 171 22.49 -9.61 -7.14
N THR A 172 23.13 -8.68 -6.41
CA THR A 172 22.48 -7.86 -5.40
C THR A 172 22.93 -6.41 -5.43
N VAL A 173 21.99 -5.48 -5.22
CA VAL A 173 22.24 -4.07 -4.95
C VAL A 173 21.80 -3.77 -3.50
N ASN A 174 22.66 -3.12 -2.72
CA ASN A 174 22.34 -2.62 -1.38
C ASN A 174 21.62 -1.28 -1.47
N LEU A 175 20.32 -1.26 -1.15
CA LEU A 175 19.48 -0.08 -1.21
C LEU A 175 19.65 0.86 -0.01
N LYS A 176 20.31 0.45 1.09
CA LYS A 176 20.62 1.34 2.23
C LYS A 176 21.72 2.33 1.94
N LYS A 177 22.49 2.11 0.89
CA LYS A 177 23.62 2.97 0.57
C LYS A 177 23.15 4.40 0.28
N GLY A 178 23.59 5.35 1.11
CA GLY A 178 23.35 6.79 0.91
C GLY A 178 21.99 7.31 1.36
N VAL A 179 21.20 6.53 2.11
CA VAL A 179 19.88 6.97 2.60
C VAL A 179 19.88 7.43 4.08
N GLY A 180 21.00 7.29 4.79
CA GLY A 180 21.13 7.77 6.17
C GLY A 180 20.46 6.87 7.21
N THR A 181 20.38 5.54 6.95
CA THR A 181 19.81 4.58 7.90
C THR A 181 20.51 4.61 9.26
N ARG A 182 19.76 4.41 10.34
CA ARG A 182 20.23 4.40 11.74
C ARG A 182 20.02 3.08 12.43
N TYR A 183 18.87 2.46 12.16
CA TYR A 183 18.48 1.18 12.72
C TYR A 183 18.52 0.12 11.64
N LEU A 184 18.49 -1.12 12.07
CA LEU A 184 18.56 -2.25 11.16
C LEU A 184 17.38 -2.29 10.16
N HIS A 185 16.21 -1.76 10.54
CA HIS A 185 14.98 -1.88 9.77
C HIS A 185 14.23 -0.57 9.54
N ASP A 186 14.86 0.58 9.79
CA ASP A 186 14.26 1.90 9.58
C ASP A 186 14.01 2.22 8.08
N TYR A 187 14.63 1.46 7.19
CA TYR A 187 14.48 1.54 5.73
C TYR A 187 14.45 0.13 5.16
N HIS A 188 13.40 -0.22 4.47
CA HIS A 188 13.16 -1.57 3.92
C HIS A 188 12.27 -1.53 2.68
N GLU A 189 12.00 -2.70 2.07
CA GLU A 189 11.17 -2.81 0.88
C GLU A 189 10.02 -3.77 1.16
N THR A 190 8.80 -3.33 0.81
CA THR A 190 7.58 -4.15 0.89
C THR A 190 6.90 -4.31 -0.46
N SER A 191 7.17 -3.42 -1.41
CA SER A 191 6.53 -3.42 -2.74
C SER A 191 7.39 -4.04 -3.83
N ALA A 192 6.72 -4.52 -4.88
CA ALA A 192 7.38 -5.04 -6.05
C ALA A 192 8.18 -3.94 -6.77
N PRO A 193 9.37 -4.23 -7.32
CA PRO A 193 10.10 -3.30 -8.18
C PRO A 193 9.30 -2.88 -9.41
N CYS A 194 9.35 -1.59 -9.79
CA CYS A 194 8.83 -1.13 -11.07
C CYS A 194 9.91 -1.27 -12.14
N VAL A 195 9.57 -1.88 -13.28
CA VAL A 195 10.52 -2.04 -14.38
C VAL A 195 10.04 -1.27 -15.61
N VAL A 196 10.79 -0.25 -16.02
CA VAL A 196 10.47 0.58 -17.17
C VAL A 196 11.61 0.52 -18.19
N GLY A 197 11.38 -0.18 -19.31
CA GLY A 197 12.43 -0.45 -20.29
C GLY A 197 13.60 -1.23 -19.69
N ASN A 198 14.79 -0.64 -19.68
CA ASN A 198 16.00 -1.23 -19.10
C ASN A 198 16.34 -0.67 -17.69
N LEU A 199 15.37 -0.14 -16.99
CA LEU A 199 15.54 0.41 -15.64
C LEU A 199 14.65 -0.31 -14.65
N VAL A 200 15.19 -0.54 -13.44
CA VAL A 200 14.43 -0.94 -12.25
C VAL A 200 14.34 0.27 -11.34
N VAL A 201 13.13 0.77 -11.11
CA VAL A 201 12.86 1.94 -10.28
C VAL A 201 12.35 1.47 -8.92
N MET A 202 12.97 2.00 -7.86
CA MET A 202 12.71 1.63 -6.48
C MET A 202 12.30 2.84 -5.66
N GLY A 203 11.19 2.73 -4.92
CA GLY A 203 10.90 3.52 -3.74
C GLY A 203 11.43 2.83 -2.48
N SER A 204 10.75 3.01 -1.37
CA SER A 204 11.07 2.33 -0.09
C SER A 204 9.94 2.45 0.92
N SER A 205 9.91 1.55 1.89
CA SER A 205 9.20 1.70 3.15
C SER A 205 10.14 2.28 4.20
N ILE A 206 9.66 3.23 4.99
CA ILE A 206 10.38 3.83 6.12
C ILE A 206 9.48 3.72 7.34
N VAL A 207 10.03 3.28 8.45
CA VAL A 207 9.25 3.08 9.68
C VAL A 207 8.64 4.38 10.16
N ASP A 208 7.33 4.34 10.44
CA ASP A 208 6.54 5.52 10.77
C ASP A 208 6.81 6.03 12.19
N ASN A 209 6.80 7.36 12.34
CA ASN A 209 6.68 8.07 13.62
C ASN A 209 7.73 7.77 14.68
N VAL A 210 8.90 7.23 14.32
CA VAL A 210 10.00 7.01 15.25
C VAL A 210 10.69 8.33 15.58
N ALA A 211 11.08 9.11 14.58
CA ALA A 211 11.80 10.38 14.73
C ALA A 211 11.50 11.35 13.59
N VAL A 212 11.82 12.62 13.78
CA VAL A 212 11.68 13.65 12.72
C VAL A 212 12.67 13.46 11.58
N ASP A 213 13.89 12.96 11.85
CA ASP A 213 14.98 12.84 10.89
C ASP A 213 15.18 11.40 10.40
N MET A 214 14.09 10.72 10.07
CA MET A 214 14.13 9.39 9.45
C MET A 214 14.96 9.38 8.16
N PRO A 215 15.33 8.22 7.61
CA PRO A 215 15.96 8.14 6.29
C PRO A 215 15.17 8.89 5.23
N SER A 216 15.85 9.46 4.22
CA SER A 216 15.15 10.09 3.10
C SER A 216 14.48 9.07 2.19
N GLY A 217 13.26 9.34 1.77
CA GLY A 217 12.45 8.53 0.86
C GLY A 217 12.92 8.57 -0.60
N LEU A 218 14.23 8.42 -0.82
CA LEU A 218 14.83 8.48 -2.14
C LEU A 218 14.19 7.50 -3.11
N VAL A 219 13.81 7.99 -4.29
CA VAL A 219 13.46 7.15 -5.43
C VAL A 219 14.68 7.02 -6.35
N ARG A 220 15.02 5.78 -6.71
CA ARG A 220 16.25 5.49 -7.47
C ARG A 220 15.99 4.53 -8.61
N ALA A 221 16.64 4.78 -9.73
CA ALA A 221 16.64 3.85 -10.86
C ALA A 221 17.99 3.18 -11.02
N TYR A 222 17.94 1.89 -11.28
CA TYR A 222 19.10 1.05 -11.55
C TYR A 222 18.97 0.43 -12.95
N ASN A 223 20.10 0.25 -13.63
CA ASN A 223 20.11 -0.48 -14.89
C ASN A 223 19.73 -1.95 -14.65
N ALA A 224 18.72 -2.44 -15.34
CA ALA A 224 18.14 -3.78 -15.13
C ALA A 224 19.12 -4.93 -15.41
N ALA A 225 20.06 -4.75 -16.35
CA ALA A 225 21.06 -5.77 -16.68
C ALA A 225 22.25 -5.80 -15.71
N THR A 226 22.62 -4.65 -15.12
CA THR A 226 23.90 -4.49 -14.40
C THR A 226 23.76 -4.09 -12.94
N GLY A 227 22.60 -3.61 -12.49
CA GLY A 227 22.40 -3.07 -11.14
C GLY A 227 23.10 -1.72 -10.88
N LYS A 228 23.70 -1.07 -11.90
CA LYS A 228 24.32 0.24 -11.73
C LYS A 228 23.25 1.32 -11.50
N LEU A 229 23.47 2.18 -10.49
CA LEU A 229 22.62 3.35 -10.23
C LEU A 229 22.70 4.30 -11.44
N VAL A 230 21.53 4.71 -11.95
CA VAL A 230 21.38 5.62 -13.09
C VAL A 230 21.02 7.02 -12.62
N TRP A 231 20.03 7.15 -11.75
CA TRP A 231 19.63 8.42 -11.17
C TRP A 231 19.01 8.23 -9.77
N THR A 232 18.97 9.34 -9.03
CA THR A 232 18.29 9.47 -7.73
C THR A 232 17.43 10.71 -7.76
N TRP A 233 16.23 10.62 -7.23
CA TRP A 233 15.35 11.74 -6.95
C TRP A 233 15.00 11.74 -5.47
N ASP A 234 15.03 12.93 -4.83
CA ASP A 234 14.74 13.12 -3.40
C ASP A 234 13.46 13.97 -3.28
N PRO A 235 12.35 13.41 -2.73
CA PRO A 235 11.11 14.16 -2.53
C PRO A 235 11.28 15.35 -1.61
N LEU A 236 12.20 15.27 -0.64
CA LEU A 236 12.40 16.26 0.42
C LEU A 236 13.68 17.12 0.21
N ALA A 237 14.23 17.12 -0.99
CA ALA A 237 15.48 17.87 -1.28
C ALA A 237 15.36 19.36 -0.95
N HIS A 238 14.17 19.93 -1.02
CA HIS A 238 13.87 21.36 -0.80
C HIS A 238 13.53 21.69 0.65
N PHE A 239 13.43 20.71 1.57
CA PHE A 239 13.09 20.96 2.96
C PHE A 239 14.23 21.68 3.70
N PRO A 240 13.89 22.60 4.63
CA PRO A 240 14.89 23.29 5.43
C PRO A 240 15.58 22.33 6.42
N PRO A 241 16.74 22.72 6.93
CA PRO A 241 17.35 22.02 8.06
C PRO A 241 16.43 22.03 9.29
N LEU A 242 16.47 20.92 10.05
CA LEU A 242 15.74 20.82 11.32
C LEU A 242 16.26 21.87 12.33
N PRO A 243 15.39 22.38 13.19
CA PRO A 243 15.83 23.20 14.32
C PRO A 243 16.72 22.38 15.26
N LYS A 244 17.60 23.06 16.00
CA LYS A 244 18.42 22.39 17.01
C LYS A 244 17.50 21.80 18.10
N PRO A 245 17.71 20.54 18.49
CA PRO A 245 16.95 19.92 19.57
C PRO A 245 17.07 20.73 20.87
N THR A 246 15.97 20.89 21.57
CA THR A 246 15.91 21.64 22.83
C THR A 246 16.29 20.79 24.03
N ASN A 247 16.17 19.46 23.93
CA ASN A 247 16.54 18.54 24.99
C ASN A 247 17.78 17.71 24.62
N LYS A 248 18.53 17.30 25.64
CA LYS A 248 19.78 16.56 25.49
C LYS A 248 19.58 15.20 24.84
N LYS A 249 18.50 14.51 25.18
CA LYS A 249 18.21 13.16 24.71
C LYS A 249 17.92 13.17 23.21
N ASP A 250 17.10 14.11 22.75
CA ASP A 250 16.84 14.25 21.32
C ASP A 250 18.12 14.63 20.58
N ALA A 251 18.98 15.46 21.17
CA ALA A 251 20.28 15.81 20.58
C ALA A 251 21.23 14.62 20.46
N GLU A 252 21.17 13.66 21.37
CA GLU A 252 21.96 12.43 21.31
C GLU A 252 21.38 11.46 20.26
N TYR A 253 20.07 11.50 20.05
CA TYR A 253 19.38 10.60 19.14
C TYR A 253 19.39 11.09 17.69
N LEU A 254 19.03 12.36 17.45
CA LEU A 254 18.95 12.93 16.11
C LEU A 254 20.33 13.07 15.48
N ARG A 255 20.49 12.62 14.27
CA ARG A 255 21.76 12.64 13.52
C ARG A 255 21.63 13.31 12.15
N GLY A 256 20.42 13.40 11.61
CA GLY A 256 20.11 14.07 10.38
C GLY A 256 19.89 15.57 10.56
N ALA A 257 20.11 16.31 9.49
CA ALA A 257 19.88 17.76 9.47
C ALA A 257 18.49 18.14 8.93
N LYS A 258 17.72 17.18 8.43
CA LYS A 258 16.43 17.41 7.75
C LYS A 258 15.39 16.40 8.20
N THR A 259 14.12 16.74 8.01
CA THR A 259 13.00 15.81 8.02
C THR A 259 13.22 14.67 7.01
N GLY A 260 12.85 13.47 7.39
CA GLY A 260 12.93 12.28 6.55
C GLY A 260 11.60 11.82 5.99
N ALA A 261 11.52 10.56 5.54
CA ALA A 261 10.40 9.91 4.89
C ALA A 261 9.95 10.61 3.58
N GLY A 262 8.67 10.83 3.33
CA GLY A 262 8.15 11.23 2.04
C GLY A 262 8.32 10.14 0.98
N ASN A 263 8.42 8.91 1.41
CA ASN A 263 8.83 7.75 0.63
C ASN A 263 7.68 7.17 -0.20
N ALA A 264 8.03 6.50 -1.29
CA ALA A 264 7.11 5.69 -2.07
C ALA A 264 7.17 4.23 -1.59
N TRP A 265 6.30 3.88 -0.63
CA TRP A 265 6.19 2.51 -0.15
C TRP A 265 5.20 1.66 -0.95
N ALA A 266 4.32 2.29 -1.72
CA ALA A 266 3.50 1.64 -2.72
C ALA A 266 4.31 1.33 -3.98
N THR A 267 3.80 0.44 -4.83
CA THR A 267 4.39 0.16 -6.14
C THR A 267 4.32 1.42 -7.01
N ILE A 268 5.41 1.70 -7.72
CA ILE A 268 5.51 2.81 -8.67
C ILE A 268 4.92 2.36 -10.01
N GLY A 269 4.04 3.17 -10.61
CA GLY A 269 3.52 2.92 -11.94
C GLY A 269 4.36 3.57 -13.04
N ALA A 270 4.28 3.09 -14.28
CA ALA A 270 5.02 3.66 -15.40
C ALA A 270 4.28 3.59 -16.74
N ASP A 271 4.58 4.53 -17.64
CA ASP A 271 4.32 4.41 -19.07
C ASP A 271 5.64 4.26 -19.84
N PRO A 272 6.05 3.02 -20.18
CA PRO A 272 7.28 2.80 -20.95
C PRO A 272 7.25 3.47 -22.33
N GLY A 273 6.07 3.57 -22.93
CA GLY A 273 5.90 4.18 -24.26
C GLY A 273 6.22 5.67 -24.28
N ARG A 274 5.99 6.38 -23.16
CA ARG A 274 6.29 7.80 -23.00
C ARG A 274 7.56 8.05 -22.19
N GLY A 275 8.12 7.00 -21.58
CA GLY A 275 9.30 7.10 -20.72
C GLY A 275 9.03 7.91 -19.44
N LEU A 276 7.88 7.70 -18.83
CA LEU A 276 7.44 8.34 -17.60
C LEU A 276 7.26 7.32 -16.48
N VAL A 277 7.56 7.74 -15.25
CA VAL A 277 7.22 6.99 -14.02
C VAL A 277 6.39 7.89 -13.11
N PHE A 278 5.46 7.27 -12.39
CA PHE A 278 4.50 7.93 -11.51
C PHE A 278 4.69 7.41 -10.10
N VAL A 279 5.26 8.26 -9.26
CA VAL A 279 5.68 7.94 -7.90
C VAL A 279 4.59 8.36 -6.93
N PRO A 280 3.92 7.42 -6.24
CA PRO A 280 3.00 7.73 -5.15
C PRO A 280 3.79 7.95 -3.86
N THR A 281 3.92 9.19 -3.42
CA THR A 281 4.65 9.52 -2.19
C THR A 281 3.74 9.51 -0.97
N GLY A 282 4.29 9.16 0.16
CA GLY A 282 3.64 9.22 1.46
C GLY A 282 4.05 10.43 2.27
N SER A 283 3.66 10.43 3.54
CA SER A 283 3.86 11.51 4.49
C SER A 283 5.34 11.73 4.80
N SER A 284 5.68 12.98 5.12
CA SER A 284 7.00 13.33 5.65
C SER A 284 7.04 13.06 7.15
N SER A 285 8.18 12.60 7.67
CA SER A 285 8.31 12.24 9.08
C SER A 285 8.41 13.47 10.01
N PRO A 286 7.73 13.42 11.16
CA PRO A 286 6.75 12.42 11.59
C PRO A 286 5.36 12.73 11.03
N ASP A 287 4.52 11.73 10.85
CA ASP A 287 3.26 11.85 10.14
C ASP A 287 2.22 12.71 10.87
N PHE A 288 2.33 12.85 12.21
CA PHE A 288 1.33 13.54 13.03
C PHE A 288 1.78 14.90 13.57
N PHE A 289 2.97 15.39 13.19
CA PHE A 289 3.45 16.72 13.56
C PHE A 289 4.28 17.34 12.43
N GLY A 290 3.76 18.40 11.84
CA GLY A 290 4.36 19.10 10.70
C GLY A 290 5.12 20.38 11.04
N GLY A 291 5.20 20.81 12.30
CA GLY A 291 5.72 22.12 12.69
C GLY A 291 7.17 22.42 12.30
N TYR A 292 7.93 21.41 11.81
CA TYR A 292 9.28 21.59 11.26
C TYR A 292 9.33 21.57 9.72
N ARG A 293 8.18 21.47 9.10
CA ARG A 293 7.99 21.39 7.65
C ARG A 293 7.17 22.58 7.18
N PRO A 294 7.77 23.76 6.97
CA PRO A 294 7.02 24.95 6.61
C PRO A 294 6.40 24.83 5.20
N GLY A 295 5.17 25.31 5.06
CA GLY A 295 4.40 25.27 3.84
C GLY A 295 3.64 23.95 3.64
N ASP A 296 3.33 23.63 2.39
CA ASP A 296 2.42 22.51 2.05
C ASP A 296 3.12 21.14 1.93
N ASP A 297 4.39 20.98 2.32
CA ASP A 297 5.16 19.73 2.20
C ASP A 297 5.24 19.19 0.76
N LYS A 298 5.48 20.08 -0.18
CA LYS A 298 5.45 19.80 -1.61
C LYS A 298 6.22 18.52 -1.97
N ASP A 299 5.63 17.70 -2.85
CA ASP A 299 6.11 16.41 -3.32
C ASP A 299 6.01 15.24 -2.29
N ALA A 300 5.62 15.51 -1.04
CA ALA A 300 5.05 14.49 -0.15
C ALA A 300 3.53 14.35 -0.42
N ASP A 301 2.95 13.21 -0.06
CA ASP A 301 1.51 12.92 -0.23
C ASP A 301 1.00 13.27 -1.64
N SER A 302 1.74 12.86 -2.64
CA SER A 302 1.62 13.32 -4.02
C SER A 302 1.70 12.18 -5.04
N ILE A 303 1.17 12.43 -6.23
CA ILE A 303 1.61 11.74 -7.43
C ILE A 303 2.67 12.60 -8.11
N VAL A 304 3.88 12.09 -8.20
CA VAL A 304 5.00 12.78 -8.84
C VAL A 304 5.39 12.07 -10.13
N CYS A 305 5.29 12.78 -11.25
CA CYS A 305 5.74 12.30 -12.54
C CYS A 305 7.21 12.61 -12.75
N LEU A 306 8.03 11.59 -12.99
CA LEU A 306 9.43 11.72 -13.33
C LEU A 306 9.68 11.21 -14.74
N ASN A 307 10.66 11.81 -15.42
CA ASN A 307 11.22 11.24 -16.64
C ASN A 307 12.00 9.97 -16.29
N ALA A 308 11.57 8.82 -16.80
CA ALA A 308 12.12 7.51 -16.47
C ALA A 308 13.65 7.41 -16.71
N ARG A 309 14.16 8.07 -17.76
CA ARG A 309 15.58 8.00 -18.13
C ARG A 309 16.48 8.87 -17.25
N THR A 310 15.96 10.00 -16.76
CA THR A 310 16.79 11.03 -16.11
C THR A 310 16.49 11.27 -14.64
N GLY A 311 15.34 10.78 -14.13
CA GLY A 311 14.83 11.07 -12.79
C GLY A 311 14.36 12.52 -12.60
N LYS A 312 14.36 13.35 -13.65
CA LYS A 312 13.91 14.74 -13.54
C LYS A 312 12.39 14.80 -13.40
N LYS A 313 11.91 15.57 -12.41
CA LYS A 313 10.50 15.83 -12.22
C LYS A 313 9.90 16.57 -13.41
N VAL A 314 8.77 16.06 -13.91
CA VAL A 314 7.96 16.64 -14.99
C VAL A 314 6.83 17.47 -14.38
N TRP A 315 6.08 16.88 -13.46
CA TRP A 315 5.02 17.54 -12.70
C TRP A 315 4.80 16.80 -11.36
N SER A 316 4.05 17.45 -10.47
CA SER A 316 3.59 16.88 -9.21
C SER A 316 2.16 17.34 -8.96
N PHE A 317 1.32 16.44 -8.46
CA PHE A 317 -0.01 16.74 -7.95
C PHE A 317 -0.11 16.27 -6.52
N GLN A 318 -0.26 17.22 -5.59
CA GLN A 318 -0.35 16.94 -4.17
C GLN A 318 -1.78 16.58 -3.80
N THR A 319 -1.98 15.48 -3.08
CA THR A 319 -3.29 14.99 -2.64
C THR A 319 -3.66 15.45 -1.24
N VAL A 320 -2.66 15.81 -0.44
CA VAL A 320 -2.81 16.42 0.90
C VAL A 320 -1.75 17.50 1.07
N HIS A 321 -2.17 18.71 1.43
CA HIS A 321 -1.27 19.79 1.81
C HIS A 321 -0.92 19.67 3.29
N HIS A 322 0.37 19.73 3.62
CA HIS A 322 0.88 19.69 5.01
C HIS A 322 0.24 18.57 5.83
N ASP A 323 0.49 17.31 5.43
CA ASP A 323 -0.15 16.16 6.07
C ASP A 323 0.25 16.01 7.54
N VAL A 324 -0.74 15.83 8.41
CA VAL A 324 -0.61 15.49 9.83
C VAL A 324 -1.61 14.40 10.24
N TRP A 325 -2.03 13.58 9.29
CA TRP A 325 -3.05 12.53 9.48
C TRP A 325 -2.58 11.16 9.02
N ASP A 326 -1.39 11.05 8.42
CA ASP A 326 -0.89 9.84 7.75
C ASP A 326 -1.75 9.48 6.53
N TYR A 327 -2.02 10.47 5.66
CA TYR A 327 -2.87 10.33 4.48
C TYR A 327 -2.10 10.13 3.17
N ASP A 328 -1.19 9.18 3.19
CA ASP A 328 -0.40 8.77 2.01
C ASP A 328 -1.20 8.56 0.73
N VAL A 329 -0.48 8.53 -0.39
CA VAL A 329 -0.91 7.86 -1.61
C VAL A 329 -0.44 6.39 -1.57
N PRO A 330 -1.27 5.46 -1.08
CA PRO A 330 -0.82 4.13 -0.65
C PRO A 330 -0.82 3.09 -1.77
N ALA A 331 -1.34 3.44 -2.97
CA ALA A 331 -1.61 2.49 -4.04
C ALA A 331 -0.80 2.79 -5.30
N GLU A 332 -0.52 1.72 -6.06
CA GLU A 332 0.03 1.85 -7.41
C GLU A 332 -0.90 2.69 -8.29
N PRO A 333 -0.40 3.80 -8.88
CA PRO A 333 -1.20 4.60 -9.80
C PRO A 333 -1.58 3.81 -11.05
N ILE A 334 -2.84 3.89 -11.48
CA ILE A 334 -3.28 3.25 -12.73
C ILE A 334 -3.04 4.21 -13.89
N ILE A 335 -2.32 3.77 -14.90
CA ILE A 335 -2.04 4.50 -16.13
C ILE A 335 -2.93 3.93 -17.23
N CYS A 336 -3.85 4.75 -17.74
CA CYS A 336 -4.84 4.28 -18.71
C CYS A 336 -5.13 5.33 -19.78
N ASN A 337 -6.05 5.02 -20.69
CA ASN A 337 -6.51 5.96 -21.70
C ASN A 337 -8.04 6.11 -21.61
N ILE A 338 -8.52 7.32 -21.45
CA ILE A 338 -9.95 7.63 -21.41
C ILE A 338 -10.29 8.51 -22.61
N ALA A 339 -11.06 7.99 -23.56
CA ALA A 339 -11.47 8.72 -24.78
C ALA A 339 -10.29 9.37 -25.54
N GLY A 340 -9.15 8.69 -25.63
CA GLY A 340 -7.95 9.17 -26.31
C GLY A 340 -7.04 10.07 -25.44
N ILE A 341 -7.43 10.38 -24.23
CA ILE A 341 -6.62 11.19 -23.29
C ILE A 341 -5.82 10.25 -22.40
N PRO A 342 -4.49 10.39 -22.32
CA PRO A 342 -3.67 9.61 -21.39
C PRO A 342 -3.88 10.11 -19.95
N VAL A 343 -4.08 9.17 -19.02
CA VAL A 343 -4.58 9.43 -17.67
C VAL A 343 -3.78 8.67 -16.64
N VAL A 344 -3.56 9.30 -15.49
CA VAL A 344 -3.10 8.66 -14.23
C VAL A 344 -4.22 8.76 -13.20
N VAL A 345 -4.58 7.62 -12.61
CA VAL A 345 -5.58 7.56 -11.55
C VAL A 345 -4.88 7.33 -10.22
N ALA A 346 -5.06 8.26 -9.28
CA ALA A 346 -4.56 8.16 -7.91
C ALA A 346 -5.68 7.74 -6.96
N MET A 347 -5.39 6.77 -6.10
CA MET A 347 -6.27 6.27 -5.05
C MET A 347 -5.61 6.55 -3.70
N THR A 348 -6.31 7.22 -2.78
CA THR A 348 -5.69 7.78 -1.55
C THR A 348 -6.28 7.20 -0.27
N LYS A 349 -5.52 7.32 0.84
CA LYS A 349 -6.01 6.92 2.18
C LYS A 349 -7.30 7.65 2.59
N MET A 350 -7.54 8.88 2.09
CA MET A 350 -8.81 9.58 2.31
C MET A 350 -10.00 8.95 1.57
N GLY A 351 -9.78 7.92 0.73
CA GLY A 351 -10.81 7.40 -0.17
C GLY A 351 -11.18 8.37 -1.29
N PHE A 352 -10.28 9.30 -1.61
CA PHE A 352 -10.39 10.19 -2.75
C PHE A 352 -9.78 9.55 -3.99
N ILE A 353 -10.42 9.77 -5.13
CA ILE A 353 -9.92 9.33 -6.43
C ILE A 353 -9.63 10.58 -7.26
N PHE A 354 -8.37 10.75 -7.65
CA PHE A 354 -7.97 11.83 -8.55
C PHE A 354 -7.66 11.24 -9.93
N VAL A 355 -8.26 11.84 -10.96
CA VAL A 355 -8.07 11.47 -12.36
C VAL A 355 -7.29 12.58 -13.03
N LEU A 356 -6.02 12.34 -13.32
CA LEU A 356 -5.07 13.35 -13.76
C LEU A 356 -4.66 13.13 -15.21
N ASN A 357 -4.48 14.22 -15.96
CA ASN A 357 -3.83 14.13 -17.27
C ASN A 357 -2.37 13.67 -17.09
N GLU A 358 -2.01 12.59 -17.73
CA GLU A 358 -0.69 11.94 -17.61
C GLU A 358 0.48 12.87 -17.93
N LEU A 359 0.31 13.76 -18.89
CA LEU A 359 1.38 14.64 -19.39
C LEU A 359 1.57 15.92 -18.56
N THR A 360 0.52 16.36 -17.87
CA THR A 360 0.50 17.68 -17.23
C THR A 360 0.23 17.65 -15.72
N GLY A 361 -0.25 16.53 -15.19
CA GLY A 361 -0.70 16.40 -13.80
C GLY A 361 -1.99 17.15 -13.48
N LYS A 362 -2.62 17.81 -14.47
CA LYS A 362 -3.85 18.56 -14.24
C LYS A 362 -5.04 17.61 -14.07
N PRO A 363 -5.92 17.84 -13.08
CA PRO A 363 -7.14 17.07 -12.92
C PRO A 363 -8.02 17.13 -14.19
N LEU A 364 -8.51 15.97 -14.63
CA LEU A 364 -9.50 15.84 -15.71
C LEU A 364 -10.93 15.85 -15.17
N LEU A 365 -11.13 15.31 -13.99
CA LEU A 365 -12.37 15.46 -13.22
C LEU A 365 -12.21 16.62 -12.24
N PRO A 366 -13.29 17.36 -11.93
CA PRO A 366 -13.17 18.59 -11.15
C PRO A 366 -12.68 18.32 -9.71
N VAL A 367 -11.68 19.10 -9.31
CA VAL A 367 -11.13 19.17 -7.95
C VAL A 367 -11.28 20.61 -7.47
N ARG A 368 -11.61 20.78 -6.20
CA ARG A 368 -11.77 22.09 -5.58
C ARG A 368 -10.96 22.17 -4.30
N GLU A 369 -10.26 23.28 -4.11
CA GLU A 369 -9.67 23.63 -2.82
C GLU A 369 -10.78 23.99 -1.83
N GLU A 370 -10.91 23.23 -0.76
CA GLU A 370 -11.89 23.48 0.30
C GLU A 370 -11.20 23.92 1.58
N LYS A 371 -11.81 24.89 2.26
CA LYS A 371 -11.33 25.33 3.57
C LYS A 371 -11.45 24.22 4.61
N VAL A 372 -10.39 24.03 5.39
CA VAL A 372 -10.31 23.06 6.47
C VAL A 372 -9.91 23.73 7.79
N PRO A 373 -10.15 23.09 8.95
CA PRO A 373 -9.70 23.62 10.23
C PRO A 373 -8.17 23.68 10.32
N THR A 374 -7.65 24.75 10.91
CA THR A 374 -6.20 24.97 11.10
C THR A 374 -5.80 25.04 12.57
N ASP A 375 -6.71 24.71 13.48
CA ASP A 375 -6.51 24.75 14.92
C ASP A 375 -5.81 23.49 15.44
N GLY A 376 -4.61 23.21 14.90
CA GLY A 376 -3.72 22.13 15.33
C GLY A 376 -3.12 22.35 16.72
N VAL A 377 -2.15 21.48 17.10
CA VAL A 377 -1.38 21.68 18.35
C VAL A 377 -0.42 22.86 18.20
N PRO A 378 0.04 23.48 19.30
CA PRO A 378 0.99 24.59 19.22
C PRO A 378 2.25 24.21 18.43
N GLY A 379 2.64 25.09 17.49
CA GLY A 379 3.79 24.89 16.62
C GLY A 379 3.45 24.29 15.25
N GLU A 380 2.20 23.87 15.01
CA GLU A 380 1.70 23.55 13.69
C GLU A 380 1.36 24.80 12.88
N ASP A 381 1.62 24.74 11.58
CA ASP A 381 1.20 25.74 10.58
C ASP A 381 0.46 25.03 9.45
N LEU A 382 -0.76 24.57 9.77
CA LEU A 382 -1.57 23.74 8.89
C LEU A 382 -2.05 24.52 7.67
N SER A 383 -2.09 23.85 6.52
CA SER A 383 -2.68 24.41 5.32
C SER A 383 -4.16 24.75 5.54
N SER A 384 -4.58 25.93 5.09
CA SER A 384 -5.97 26.41 5.26
C SER A 384 -6.95 25.81 4.27
N THR A 385 -6.46 25.11 3.24
CA THR A 385 -7.26 24.41 2.24
C THR A 385 -6.70 23.02 1.94
N GLN A 386 -7.57 22.16 1.40
CA GLN A 386 -7.20 20.83 0.93
C GLN A 386 -7.90 20.54 -0.40
N PRO A 387 -7.31 19.72 -1.28
CA PRO A 387 -7.89 19.37 -2.56
C PRO A 387 -8.99 18.31 -2.40
N PHE A 388 -10.24 18.67 -2.68
CA PHE A 388 -11.38 17.74 -2.67
C PHE A 388 -11.82 17.42 -4.10
N PRO A 389 -11.89 16.12 -4.48
CA PRO A 389 -12.54 15.74 -5.73
C PRO A 389 -14.04 16.01 -5.64
N ILE A 390 -14.59 16.70 -6.63
CA ILE A 390 -16.03 16.92 -6.75
C ILE A 390 -16.69 15.66 -7.32
N LEU A 391 -15.98 15.01 -8.24
CA LEU A 391 -16.35 13.72 -8.86
C LEU A 391 -15.09 12.85 -9.07
N PRO A 392 -15.15 11.57 -8.65
CA PRO A 392 -16.18 11.01 -7.78
C PRO A 392 -16.17 11.69 -6.42
N LYS A 393 -17.30 11.72 -5.74
CA LYS A 393 -17.33 12.14 -4.33
C LYS A 393 -16.48 11.19 -3.47
N PRO A 394 -16.03 11.61 -2.27
CA PRO A 394 -15.33 10.71 -1.36
C PRO A 394 -16.05 9.36 -1.22
N LEU A 395 -15.30 8.27 -1.36
CA LEU A 395 -15.84 6.90 -1.37
C LEU A 395 -15.94 6.29 0.04
N VAL A 396 -15.69 7.07 1.07
CA VAL A 396 -15.66 6.66 2.47
C VAL A 396 -16.63 7.50 3.30
N GLN A 397 -16.90 7.04 4.50
CA GLN A 397 -17.58 7.87 5.49
C GLN A 397 -16.66 9.01 5.91
N THR A 398 -17.16 10.24 5.85
CA THR A 398 -16.40 11.44 6.19
C THR A 398 -16.76 12.02 7.55
N HIS A 399 -17.78 11.48 8.21
CA HIS A 399 -18.25 11.92 9.52
C HIS A 399 -18.54 10.72 10.41
N PHE A 400 -18.04 10.76 11.62
CA PHE A 400 -18.25 9.71 12.60
C PHE A 400 -19.71 9.67 13.08
N GLN A 401 -20.33 8.48 12.96
CA GLN A 401 -21.65 8.16 13.52
C GLN A 401 -21.48 6.98 14.48
N PRO A 402 -21.71 7.18 15.80
CA PRO A 402 -21.55 6.09 16.78
C PRO A 402 -22.54 4.98 16.51
N TRP A 403 -22.03 3.75 16.49
CA TRP A 403 -22.82 2.56 16.22
C TRP A 403 -22.39 1.37 17.08
N ALA A 404 -23.32 0.53 17.47
CA ALA A 404 -23.08 -0.75 18.14
C ALA A 404 -24.30 -1.65 18.04
N LEU A 405 -24.09 -2.97 18.23
CA LEU A 405 -25.17 -3.97 18.24
C LEU A 405 -26.13 -3.83 19.42
N THR A 406 -25.65 -3.30 20.54
CA THR A 406 -26.46 -3.18 21.76
C THR A 406 -26.44 -1.76 22.30
N GLU A 407 -27.52 -1.34 22.95
CA GLU A 407 -27.59 -0.03 23.62
C GLU A 407 -26.50 0.14 24.71
N LYS A 408 -26.08 -0.95 25.36
CA LYS A 408 -24.98 -0.95 26.32
C LYS A 408 -23.67 -0.50 25.64
N TYR A 409 -23.36 -1.09 24.49
CA TYR A 409 -22.13 -0.79 23.75
C TYR A 409 -22.22 0.58 23.07
N LYS A 410 -23.40 0.98 22.61
CA LYS A 410 -23.62 2.32 22.08
C LYS A 410 -23.33 3.41 23.13
N LYS A 411 -23.80 3.21 24.37
CA LYS A 411 -23.45 4.10 25.49
C LYS A 411 -21.95 4.10 25.81
N PHE A 412 -21.30 2.94 25.74
CA PHE A 412 -19.85 2.83 25.91
C PHE A 412 -19.10 3.63 24.85
N ILE A 413 -19.47 3.50 23.56
CA ILE A 413 -18.88 4.25 22.46
C ILE A 413 -19.10 5.76 22.64
N ALA A 414 -20.33 6.17 22.97
CA ALA A 414 -20.66 7.56 23.22
C ALA A 414 -19.80 8.16 24.36
N GLY A 415 -19.59 7.43 25.46
CA GLY A 415 -18.71 7.84 26.55
C GLY A 415 -17.25 7.94 26.13
N ARG A 416 -16.76 7.05 25.27
CA ARG A 416 -15.40 7.16 24.71
C ARG A 416 -15.24 8.31 23.72
N ALA A 417 -16.29 8.69 23.02
CA ALA A 417 -16.31 9.81 22.07
C ALA A 417 -16.45 11.18 22.77
N GLU A 418 -16.94 11.18 24.02
CA GLU A 418 -17.18 12.42 24.78
C GLU A 418 -15.90 13.25 24.90
N GLY A 419 -15.99 14.55 24.62
CA GLY A 419 -14.89 15.49 24.67
C GLY A 419 -13.81 15.30 23.59
N LYS A 420 -13.96 14.34 22.69
CA LYS A 420 -13.08 14.16 21.53
C LYS A 420 -13.45 15.14 20.43
N ARG A 421 -12.45 15.54 19.65
CA ARG A 421 -12.70 16.29 18.42
C ARG A 421 -13.35 15.36 17.39
N THR A 422 -14.37 15.85 16.74
CA THR A 422 -15.03 15.18 15.63
C THR A 422 -15.25 16.18 14.50
N GLY A 423 -15.13 15.75 13.26
CA GLY A 423 -15.31 16.64 12.12
C GLY A 423 -15.19 15.88 10.81
N GLY A 424 -14.81 16.58 9.76
CA GLY A 424 -14.49 15.97 8.46
C GLY A 424 -13.10 15.30 8.46
N ILE A 425 -12.73 14.76 7.30
CA ILE A 425 -11.47 14.03 7.06
C ILE A 425 -10.23 14.77 7.59
N PHE A 426 -10.15 16.09 7.38
CA PHE A 426 -8.99 16.91 7.77
C PHE A 426 -9.19 17.63 9.12
N THR A 427 -9.81 16.97 10.09
CA THR A 427 -9.88 17.50 11.46
C THR A 427 -8.53 17.33 12.15
N PRO A 428 -7.86 18.41 12.61
CA PRO A 428 -6.52 18.33 13.20
C PRO A 428 -6.49 17.47 14.47
N ILE A 429 -5.37 16.78 14.68
CA ILE A 429 -5.16 15.95 15.86
C ILE A 429 -4.91 16.84 17.09
N GLY A 430 -5.58 16.54 18.19
CA GLY A 430 -5.51 17.34 19.43
C GLY A 430 -5.14 16.56 20.68
N PHE A 431 -4.90 17.27 21.78
CA PHE A 431 -4.52 16.68 23.08
C PHE A 431 -5.66 15.92 23.77
N ASN A 432 -6.91 16.25 23.47
CA ASN A 432 -8.07 15.54 24.03
C ASN A 432 -8.45 14.31 23.20
N GLY A 433 -7.72 14.07 22.12
CA GLY A 433 -8.00 13.04 21.11
C GLY A 433 -8.94 13.53 20.03
N THR A 434 -8.69 13.05 18.82
CA THR A 434 -9.50 13.30 17.61
C THR A 434 -9.99 11.97 17.08
N ILE A 435 -11.26 11.87 16.75
CA ILE A 435 -11.82 10.73 16.02
C ILE A 435 -11.54 10.97 14.55
N VAL A 436 -10.65 10.17 13.98
CA VAL A 436 -10.24 10.24 12.58
C VAL A 436 -10.99 9.17 11.79
N LEU A 437 -11.64 9.57 10.70
CA LEU A 437 -12.40 8.68 9.82
C LEU A 437 -12.27 9.15 8.36
N PRO A 438 -11.75 8.31 7.44
CA PRO A 438 -11.16 6.99 7.73
C PRO A 438 -9.92 7.13 8.62
N GLY A 439 -9.65 6.11 9.44
CA GLY A 439 -8.48 6.09 10.31
C GLY A 439 -7.20 5.72 9.54
N GLY A 440 -6.11 5.39 10.25
CA GLY A 440 -4.79 5.13 9.64
C GLY A 440 -4.74 3.95 8.66
N LEU A 441 -5.72 3.02 8.71
CA LEU A 441 -5.87 2.01 7.65
C LEU A 441 -6.20 2.65 6.30
N GLY A 442 -6.83 3.82 6.32
CA GLY A 442 -7.26 4.55 5.14
C GLY A 442 -8.49 3.98 4.44
N GLY A 443 -9.04 4.77 3.54
CA GLY A 443 -10.09 4.38 2.62
C GLY A 443 -9.58 3.41 1.57
N CYS A 444 -8.75 3.86 0.62
CA CYS A 444 -7.95 2.97 -0.22
C CYS A 444 -6.63 2.63 0.47
N ASN A 445 -6.05 1.48 0.12
CA ASN A 445 -4.75 1.08 0.64
C ASN A 445 -3.92 0.41 -0.47
N TRP A 446 -2.79 -0.21 -0.12
CA TRP A 446 -1.74 -0.70 -1.03
C TRP A 446 -2.22 -1.57 -2.20
N SER A 447 -3.32 -2.25 -2.07
CA SER A 447 -3.84 -3.11 -3.14
C SER A 447 -4.34 -2.33 -4.36
N GLY A 448 -4.77 -1.08 -4.19
CA GLY A 448 -5.30 -0.26 -5.28
C GLY A 448 -6.61 -0.80 -5.89
N GLY A 449 -6.82 -0.51 -7.17
CA GLY A 449 -8.00 -0.90 -7.93
C GLY A 449 -7.66 -1.57 -9.26
N SER A 450 -8.66 -1.80 -10.09
CA SER A 450 -8.52 -2.27 -11.48
C SER A 450 -9.36 -1.42 -12.43
N TYR A 451 -8.88 -1.26 -13.67
CA TYR A 451 -9.56 -0.47 -14.69
C TYR A 451 -9.94 -1.34 -15.88
N ASN A 452 -11.21 -1.30 -16.25
CA ASN A 452 -11.70 -1.96 -17.46
C ASN A 452 -11.74 -0.97 -18.63
N PRO A 453 -10.84 -1.06 -19.60
CA PRO A 453 -10.78 -0.14 -20.75
C PRO A 453 -11.95 -0.28 -21.72
N LEU A 454 -12.69 -1.39 -21.68
CA LEU A 454 -13.85 -1.60 -22.57
C LEU A 454 -15.08 -0.79 -22.09
N THR A 455 -15.11 -0.43 -20.81
CA THR A 455 -16.27 0.25 -20.20
C THR A 455 -15.90 1.55 -19.49
N ASP A 456 -14.62 1.95 -19.51
CA ASP A 456 -14.05 3.07 -18.77
C ASP A 456 -14.41 3.02 -17.27
N THR A 457 -14.36 1.82 -16.67
CA THR A 457 -14.79 1.61 -15.29
C THR A 457 -13.60 1.27 -14.39
N LEU A 458 -13.41 2.07 -13.35
CA LEU A 458 -12.55 1.75 -12.22
C LEU A 458 -13.33 0.92 -11.20
N PHE A 459 -12.74 -0.19 -10.76
CA PHE A 459 -13.19 -0.96 -9.60
C PHE A 459 -12.20 -0.75 -8.46
N VAL A 460 -12.69 -0.31 -7.31
CA VAL A 460 -11.85 -0.04 -6.14
C VAL A 460 -12.62 -0.36 -4.86
N ASN A 461 -11.96 -1.02 -3.91
CA ASN A 461 -12.50 -1.22 -2.58
C ASN A 461 -12.00 -0.15 -1.62
N THR A 462 -12.87 0.24 -0.70
CA THR A 462 -12.56 1.20 0.35
C THR A 462 -12.97 0.68 1.71
N ASN A 463 -12.30 1.22 2.75
CA ASN A 463 -12.59 0.93 4.15
C ASN A 463 -12.99 2.21 4.88
N SER A 464 -13.89 2.07 5.84
CA SER A 464 -14.34 3.17 6.70
C SER A 464 -14.28 2.71 8.16
N ILE A 465 -13.11 2.80 8.79
CA ILE A 465 -12.86 2.43 10.19
C ILE A 465 -12.33 3.64 10.95
N ALA A 466 -12.96 3.96 12.07
CA ALA A 466 -12.54 5.08 12.90
C ALA A 466 -11.36 4.71 13.83
N ASN A 467 -10.46 5.67 14.05
CA ASN A 467 -9.45 5.61 15.10
C ASN A 467 -9.60 6.80 16.05
N ILE A 468 -9.08 6.67 17.27
CA ILE A 468 -8.83 7.80 18.17
C ILE A 468 -7.33 8.05 18.18
N ILE A 469 -6.93 9.23 17.71
CA ILE A 469 -5.54 9.67 17.71
C ILE A 469 -5.40 10.85 18.69
N THR A 470 -4.40 10.81 19.55
CA THR A 470 -4.20 11.81 20.61
C THR A 470 -2.76 12.27 20.65
N MET A 471 -2.53 13.57 20.53
CA MET A 471 -1.20 14.15 20.74
C MET A 471 -0.83 14.11 22.23
N VAL A 472 0.40 13.74 22.52
CA VAL A 472 0.94 13.66 23.89
C VAL A 472 2.19 14.52 23.98
N LYS A 473 2.22 15.45 24.93
CA LYS A 473 3.44 16.26 25.18
C LYS A 473 4.58 15.34 25.59
N ARG A 474 5.72 15.48 24.95
CA ARG A 474 6.95 14.81 25.35
C ARG A 474 7.64 15.63 26.45
N SER A 475 8.21 14.95 27.45
CA SER A 475 9.08 15.54 28.46
C SER A 475 10.38 14.75 28.53
N ASP A 476 11.44 15.37 29.11
CA ASP A 476 12.74 14.70 29.29
C ASP A 476 12.66 13.44 30.17
N GLU A 477 11.62 13.34 31.01
CA GLU A 477 11.37 12.23 31.93
C GLU A 477 10.38 11.20 31.40
N SER A 478 9.57 11.54 30.38
CA SER A 478 8.54 10.64 29.85
C SER A 478 9.14 9.63 28.89
N HIS A 479 9.48 8.46 29.43
CA HIS A 479 9.61 7.27 28.64
C HIS A 479 8.22 6.62 28.53
N PHE A 480 7.65 6.51 27.29
CA PHE A 480 6.59 5.54 26.97
C PHE A 480 5.15 5.81 27.42
N TYR A 481 4.66 7.05 27.33
CA TYR A 481 3.21 7.29 27.37
C TYR A 481 2.57 7.35 25.98
N SER A 482 3.37 7.37 24.91
CA SER A 482 2.90 7.35 23.50
C SER A 482 3.21 6.02 22.84
N ILE A 483 2.38 5.62 21.89
CA ILE A 483 2.65 4.47 21.02
C ILE A 483 3.75 4.84 20.02
N PHE A 484 3.75 6.10 19.54
CA PHE A 484 4.75 6.66 18.64
C PHE A 484 5.43 7.85 19.29
N ASP A 485 6.75 7.77 19.47
CA ASP A 485 7.51 8.77 20.23
C ASP A 485 7.80 10.05 19.44
N GLN A 486 7.86 10.00 18.12
CA GLN A 486 8.19 11.13 17.24
C GLN A 486 9.41 11.91 17.77
N ILE A 487 10.53 11.20 18.00
CA ILE A 487 11.74 11.76 18.61
C ILE A 487 12.20 13.01 17.83
N GLY A 488 12.46 14.08 18.55
CA GLY A 488 12.81 15.40 17.99
C GLY A 488 11.62 16.33 17.82
N ALA A 489 10.38 15.82 17.77
CA ALA A 489 9.19 16.63 17.84
C ALA A 489 8.82 16.94 19.31
N PRO A 490 8.06 18.03 19.59
CA PRO A 490 7.59 18.32 20.96
C PRO A 490 6.49 17.37 21.43
N TYR A 491 5.93 16.56 20.55
CA TYR A 491 4.79 15.67 20.79
C TYR A 491 5.06 14.28 20.29
N GLY A 492 4.60 13.28 21.05
CA GLY A 492 4.36 11.92 20.60
C GLY A 492 2.88 11.69 20.35
N VAL A 493 2.50 10.48 19.92
CA VAL A 493 1.13 10.14 19.52
C VAL A 493 0.66 8.84 20.16
N ASN A 494 -0.55 8.84 20.69
CA ASN A 494 -1.31 7.64 20.99
C ASN A 494 -2.33 7.41 19.89
N TRP A 495 -2.13 6.34 19.15
CA TRP A 495 -3.07 5.85 18.13
C TRP A 495 -3.76 4.59 18.62
N ARG A 496 -5.09 4.58 18.60
CA ARG A 496 -5.88 3.44 19.08
C ARG A 496 -7.05 3.16 18.17
N SER A 497 -7.34 1.89 17.97
CA SER A 497 -8.60 1.46 17.37
C SER A 497 -9.78 1.99 18.19
N PHE A 498 -10.81 2.41 17.48
CA PHE A 498 -12.04 2.85 18.11
C PHE A 498 -13.12 1.80 17.91
N ASP A 499 -13.13 0.82 18.82
CA ASP A 499 -14.01 -0.33 18.77
C ASP A 499 -14.85 -0.42 20.04
N ALA A 500 -15.99 -1.10 19.92
CA ALA A 500 -16.77 -1.61 21.04
C ALA A 500 -16.03 -2.76 21.75
N PRO A 501 -16.43 -3.17 22.96
CA PRO A 501 -15.79 -4.26 23.70
C PRO A 501 -15.76 -5.62 22.99
N ASP A 502 -16.64 -5.83 22.02
CA ASP A 502 -16.74 -7.01 21.17
C ASP A 502 -15.91 -6.89 19.88
N GLN A 503 -15.00 -5.90 19.82
CA GLN A 503 -14.13 -5.61 18.68
C GLN A 503 -14.86 -5.21 17.40
N ILE A 504 -16.08 -4.70 17.53
CA ILE A 504 -16.84 -4.12 16.43
C ILE A 504 -16.43 -2.65 16.27
N PRO A 505 -16.19 -2.17 15.03
CA PRO A 505 -15.90 -0.76 14.79
C PRO A 505 -16.97 0.16 15.38
N ALA A 506 -16.56 1.23 16.02
CA ALA A 506 -17.47 2.18 16.70
C ALA A 506 -18.29 3.04 15.75
N ASN A 507 -17.93 3.14 14.48
CA ASN A 507 -18.70 3.85 13.46
C ASN A 507 -19.70 2.91 12.75
N ALA A 508 -20.78 3.50 12.24
CA ALA A 508 -21.81 2.75 11.51
C ALA A 508 -21.23 2.03 10.27
N PRO A 509 -21.72 0.81 9.94
CA PRO A 509 -21.36 0.17 8.68
C PRO A 509 -21.99 0.90 7.46
N PRO A 510 -21.56 0.62 6.20
CA PRO A 510 -20.63 -0.46 5.84
C PRO A 510 -19.16 -0.07 6.09
N TRP A 511 -18.36 -1.06 6.56
CA TRP A 511 -16.94 -0.86 6.86
C TRP A 511 -16.03 -1.15 5.67
N GLY A 512 -16.44 -2.06 4.79
CA GLY A 512 -15.78 -2.34 3.52
C GLY A 512 -16.75 -2.26 2.36
N VAL A 513 -16.38 -1.56 1.29
CA VAL A 513 -17.26 -1.35 0.12
C VAL A 513 -16.46 -1.50 -1.17
N MET A 514 -17.04 -2.20 -2.14
CA MET A 514 -16.55 -2.20 -3.52
C MET A 514 -17.34 -1.17 -4.34
N HIS A 515 -16.63 -0.34 -5.09
CA HIS A 515 -17.19 0.68 -5.96
C HIS A 515 -16.86 0.40 -7.41
N ALA A 516 -17.80 0.69 -8.32
CA ALA A 516 -17.56 0.77 -9.75
C ALA A 516 -17.82 2.21 -10.23
N ILE A 517 -16.80 2.85 -10.78
CA ILE A 517 -16.80 4.26 -11.11
C ILE A 517 -16.56 4.43 -12.60
N ASN A 518 -17.41 5.20 -13.27
CA ASN A 518 -17.16 5.60 -14.64
C ASN A 518 -16.12 6.75 -14.65
N LEU A 519 -14.92 6.48 -15.13
CA LEU A 519 -13.83 7.48 -15.12
C LEU A 519 -14.00 8.63 -16.12
N LYS A 520 -14.88 8.50 -17.12
CA LYS A 520 -15.21 9.64 -18.01
C LYS A 520 -16.02 10.71 -17.29
N THR A 521 -16.88 10.30 -16.38
CA THR A 521 -17.86 11.19 -15.73
C THR A 521 -17.61 11.38 -14.25
N GLY A 522 -16.81 10.50 -13.62
CA GLY A 522 -16.62 10.43 -12.17
C GLY A 522 -17.85 9.91 -11.41
N ILE A 523 -18.86 9.37 -12.11
CA ILE A 523 -20.08 8.89 -11.46
C ILE A 523 -19.89 7.45 -10.99
N VAL A 524 -20.23 7.20 -9.73
CA VAL A 524 -20.32 5.84 -9.17
C VAL A 524 -21.50 5.12 -9.82
N ARG A 525 -21.21 4.06 -10.57
CA ARG A 525 -22.24 3.23 -11.24
C ARG A 525 -22.99 2.34 -10.26
N TRP A 526 -22.24 1.77 -9.33
CA TRP A 526 -22.76 0.99 -8.22
C TRP A 526 -21.73 0.89 -7.11
N GLU A 527 -22.22 0.62 -5.92
CA GLU A 527 -21.44 0.27 -4.74
C GLU A 527 -22.09 -0.91 -4.02
N LYS A 528 -21.27 -1.75 -3.41
CA LYS A 528 -21.72 -2.94 -2.67
C LYS A 528 -20.84 -3.16 -1.45
N PRO A 529 -21.40 -3.50 -0.30
CA PRO A 529 -20.64 -4.01 0.83
C PRO A 529 -19.76 -5.17 0.38
N LEU A 530 -18.49 -5.16 0.79
CA LEU A 530 -17.50 -6.16 0.41
C LEU A 530 -17.13 -7.01 1.62
N GLY A 531 -17.35 -8.32 1.49
CA GLY A 531 -17.06 -9.26 2.56
C GLY A 531 -18.03 -9.19 3.73
N GLN A 532 -17.78 -10.04 4.71
CA GLN A 532 -18.53 -10.13 5.97
C GLN A 532 -17.56 -10.58 7.06
N MET A 533 -17.62 -9.97 8.23
CA MET A 533 -16.78 -10.38 9.36
C MET A 533 -17.19 -11.76 9.86
N PRO A 534 -16.27 -12.74 10.02
CA PRO A 534 -16.61 -14.11 10.39
C PRO A 534 -17.43 -14.24 11.67
N GLN A 535 -17.19 -13.39 12.67
CA GLN A 535 -17.90 -13.39 13.95
C GLN A 535 -19.39 -12.99 13.81
N PHE A 536 -19.84 -12.55 12.63
CA PHE A 536 -21.21 -12.10 12.38
C PHE A 536 -21.94 -12.91 11.30
N TYR A 537 -21.39 -14.05 10.87
CA TYR A 537 -22.05 -14.88 9.85
C TYR A 537 -23.47 -15.31 10.26
N ASP A 538 -23.72 -15.49 11.55
CA ASP A 538 -25.04 -15.87 12.10
C ASP A 538 -25.93 -14.67 12.45
N VAL A 539 -25.51 -13.44 12.18
CA VAL A 539 -26.27 -12.22 12.45
C VAL A 539 -27.00 -11.77 11.19
N THR A 540 -28.32 -11.85 11.20
CA THR A 540 -29.16 -11.43 10.08
C THR A 540 -28.90 -9.98 9.70
N GLY A 541 -28.66 -9.71 8.41
CA GLY A 541 -28.37 -8.39 7.87
C GLY A 541 -26.90 -7.98 7.91
N SER A 542 -26.03 -8.76 8.54
CA SER A 542 -24.59 -8.44 8.63
C SER A 542 -23.85 -8.54 7.29
N GLU A 543 -24.42 -9.18 6.28
CA GLU A 543 -23.95 -9.18 4.91
C GLU A 543 -23.96 -7.79 4.27
N GLN A 544 -24.73 -6.84 4.85
CA GLN A 544 -24.76 -5.44 4.42
C GLN A 544 -23.72 -4.56 5.14
N TRP A 545 -22.95 -5.12 6.08
CA TRP A 545 -21.98 -4.33 6.85
C TRP A 545 -20.61 -4.24 6.19
N GLY A 546 -20.29 -5.17 5.28
CA GLY A 546 -18.97 -5.28 4.72
C GLY A 546 -17.92 -5.65 5.77
N ALA A 547 -16.74 -5.97 5.31
CA ALA A 547 -15.57 -6.23 6.16
C ALA A 547 -14.41 -5.40 5.66
N THR A 548 -13.49 -5.04 6.55
CA THR A 548 -12.21 -4.45 6.18
C THR A 548 -11.50 -5.34 5.18
N ASN A 549 -11.12 -4.80 4.04
CA ASN A 549 -10.46 -5.52 2.96
C ASN A 549 -9.30 -4.71 2.39
N LEU A 550 -8.11 -5.30 2.41
CA LEU A 550 -6.90 -4.72 1.81
C LEU A 550 -6.51 -5.42 0.50
N GLY A 551 -7.21 -6.48 0.09
CA GLY A 551 -7.02 -7.14 -1.20
C GLY A 551 -7.55 -6.27 -2.34
N GLY A 552 -6.82 -6.24 -3.48
CA GLY A 552 -7.24 -5.51 -4.67
C GLY A 552 -8.08 -6.34 -5.63
N SER A 553 -8.71 -5.65 -6.58
CA SER A 553 -9.45 -6.27 -7.68
C SER A 553 -8.57 -6.47 -8.92
N PHE A 554 -9.00 -7.37 -9.78
CA PHE A 554 -8.65 -7.39 -11.20
C PHE A 554 -9.94 -7.54 -12.00
N CYS A 555 -9.90 -7.22 -13.27
CA CYS A 555 -11.08 -7.33 -14.11
C CYS A 555 -10.77 -8.03 -15.45
N THR A 556 -11.81 -8.61 -16.04
CA THR A 556 -11.72 -9.40 -17.28
C THR A 556 -12.56 -8.79 -18.39
N SER A 557 -12.28 -9.17 -19.63
CA SER A 557 -13.09 -8.77 -20.80
C SER A 557 -14.52 -9.30 -20.74
N THR A 558 -14.79 -10.30 -19.91
CA THR A 558 -16.13 -10.92 -19.75
C THR A 558 -16.99 -10.26 -18.71
N GLY A 559 -16.48 -9.23 -18.02
CA GLY A 559 -17.22 -8.45 -17.01
C GLY A 559 -17.15 -9.01 -15.58
N LEU A 560 -16.09 -9.77 -15.29
CA LEU A 560 -15.75 -10.18 -13.93
C LEU A 560 -14.69 -9.24 -13.37
#